data_9ea4598dfadef3d11a2175aacb20ec12
#
_entry.id   9ea4598dfadef3d11a2175aacb20ec12
#
_cell.length_a   1.000
_cell.length_b   1.000
_cell.length_c   1.000
_cell.angle_alpha   90.00
_cell.angle_beta   90.00
_cell.angle_gamma   90.00
#
_symmetry.space_group_name_H-M   'P 1'
#
loop_
_entity.id
_entity.type
_entity.pdbx_description
1 polymer ?
#
loop_
_entity_poly.entity_id
_entity_poly.type
_entity_poly.pdbx_seq_one_letter_code
_entity_poly.pdbx_strand_id
1 'polypeptide(L)'
;MARKSKSKSPAKKEYKKQHIPKALREQCWIHNFGKKFEHKCYIKWCKNNITVFDFHVGHNIPECKGGKLCLENVKPICSRCNHSMGSQYTITEWMALDINQKQPGCCIIC
;
A
#
# COMPACT_ATOMS: atom_id res chain seq x y z
N MET A 1 11.98 33.29 9.07
CA MET A 1 11.73 32.83 9.24
C MET A 1 11.19 32.23 9.44
N ALA A 2 10.84 32.06 9.35
CA ALA A 2 10.36 31.39 9.64
C ALA A 2 9.74 30.84 9.69
N ARG A 3 9.44 30.77 9.60
CA ARG A 3 8.92 30.26 9.75
C ARG A 3 8.63 29.46 10.14
N LYS A 4 8.47 29.41 10.34
CA LYS A 4 8.24 28.63 10.77
C LYS A 4 7.72 27.99 11.21
N SER A 5 7.40 27.93 11.33
CA SER A 5 6.99 27.32 11.78
C SER A 5 6.56 26.73 12.32
N LYS A 6 6.25 26.60 12.59
CA LYS A 6 5.93 26.05 13.08
C LYS A 6 5.47 25.46 13.69
N SER A 7 5.05 25.27 13.89
CA SER A 7 4.59 24.80 14.55
C SER A 7 4.23 23.95 14.79
N LYS A 8 3.92 23.46 15.00
CA LYS A 8 3.56 22.57 15.25
C LYS A 8 2.95 22.09 16.29
N SER A 9 1.97 21.59 16.30
CA SER A 9 1.32 21.09 17.27
C SER A 9 1.90 19.89 17.73
N PRO A 10 2.54 19.92 18.60
CA PRO A 10 3.29 18.83 19.01
C PRO A 10 2.56 17.80 19.76
N ALA A 11 1.56 18.11 20.24
CA ALA A 11 0.88 17.23 21.03
C ALA A 11 0.68 15.95 20.37
N LYS A 12 0.34 15.95 19.15
CA LYS A 12 0.14 14.83 18.52
C LYS A 12 1.37 14.33 18.07
N LYS A 13 1.72 13.20 18.37
CA LYS A 13 2.82 12.60 17.86
C LYS A 13 2.50 12.22 16.55
N GLU A 14 2.60 13.04 15.65
CA GLU A 14 2.29 12.74 14.35
C GLU A 14 3.19 11.75 13.77
N TYR A 15 2.65 10.74 13.18
CA TYR A 15 3.36 9.74 12.44
C TYR A 15 3.87 10.40 11.17
N LYS A 16 5.14 10.28 10.90
CA LYS A 16 5.71 10.82 9.74
C LYS A 16 5.94 9.79 8.71
N LYS A 17 5.36 9.96 7.53
CA LYS A 17 5.50 9.01 6.48
C LYS A 17 6.92 8.97 6.00
N GLN A 18 7.47 7.79 5.88
CA GLN A 18 8.82 7.64 5.41
C GLN A 18 8.91 7.85 3.92
N HIS A 19 9.98 8.46 3.49
CA HIS A 19 10.24 8.61 2.08
C HIS A 19 10.69 7.25 1.56
N ILE A 20 10.16 6.82 0.44
CA ILE A 20 10.53 5.55 -0.15
C ILE A 20 11.62 5.79 -1.17
N PRO A 21 12.81 5.24 -0.95
CA PRO A 21 13.89 5.43 -1.89
C PRO A 21 13.56 4.83 -3.23
N LYS A 22 13.99 5.48 -4.28
CA LYS A 22 13.73 5.02 -5.62
C LYS A 22 14.23 3.60 -5.84
N ALA A 23 15.38 3.29 -5.30
CA ALA A 23 15.94 1.95 -5.48
C ALA A 23 15.05 0.88 -4.85
N LEU A 24 14.45 1.18 -3.70
CA LEU A 24 13.57 0.24 -3.06
C LEU A 24 12.29 0.07 -3.87
N ARG A 25 11.79 1.16 -4.42
CA ARG A 25 10.61 1.12 -5.25
C ARG A 25 10.85 0.22 -6.45
N GLU A 26 12.00 0.36 -7.08
CA GLU A 26 12.35 -0.45 -8.23
C GLU A 26 12.48 -1.92 -7.84
N GLN A 27 13.14 -2.18 -6.73
CA GLN A 27 13.32 -3.57 -6.28
C GLN A 27 11.99 -4.19 -5.86
N CYS A 28 11.09 -3.41 -5.32
CA CYS A 28 9.77 -3.88 -4.97
C CYS A 28 9.06 -4.41 -6.22
N TRP A 29 9.13 -3.67 -7.31
CA TRP A 29 8.53 -4.09 -8.57
C TRP A 29 9.20 -5.35 -9.11
N ILE A 30 10.51 -5.33 -9.20
CA ILE A 30 11.25 -6.43 -9.80
C ILE A 30 11.11 -7.71 -8.97
N HIS A 31 11.18 -7.56 -7.67
CA HIS A 31 11.09 -8.70 -6.77
C HIS A 31 9.73 -9.41 -6.90
N ASN A 32 8.69 -8.66 -7.11
CA ASN A 32 7.35 -9.23 -7.16
C ASN A 32 6.86 -9.57 -8.56
N PHE A 33 7.24 -8.80 -9.55
CA PHE A 33 6.72 -8.98 -10.90
C PHE A 33 7.79 -9.30 -11.95
N GLY A 34 9.04 -9.11 -11.62
CA GLY A 34 10.10 -9.35 -12.59
C GLY A 34 10.31 -8.12 -13.45
N LYS A 35 11.01 -8.31 -14.55
CA LYS A 35 11.34 -7.17 -15.39
C LYS A 35 10.29 -6.92 -16.44
N LYS A 36 9.12 -6.56 -15.99
CA LYS A 36 8.02 -6.26 -16.88
C LYS A 36 7.67 -4.80 -16.75
N PHE A 37 7.10 -4.26 -17.79
CA PHE A 37 6.69 -2.86 -17.77
C PHE A 37 5.33 -2.73 -17.10
N GLU A 38 4.46 -3.69 -17.31
CA GLU A 38 3.10 -3.66 -16.79
C GLU A 38 2.75 -4.92 -16.08
N HIS A 39 1.85 -4.86 -15.15
CA HIS A 39 1.36 -6.04 -14.46
C HIS A 39 0.07 -5.69 -13.75
N LYS A 40 -0.69 -6.69 -13.40
CA LYS A 40 -1.89 -6.48 -12.63
C LYS A 40 -1.46 -6.15 -11.19
N CYS A 41 -2.28 -5.40 -10.46
CA CYS A 41 -2.05 -5.11 -9.06
C CYS A 41 -1.70 -6.39 -8.30
N TYR A 42 -0.85 -6.28 -7.32
CA TYR A 42 -0.42 -7.44 -6.54
C TYR A 42 -1.59 -8.14 -5.84
N ILE A 43 -2.63 -7.40 -5.50
CA ILE A 43 -3.80 -7.95 -4.82
C ILE A 43 -4.51 -8.92 -5.77
N LYS A 44 -4.65 -10.15 -5.36
CA LYS A 44 -5.20 -11.18 -6.19
C LYS A 44 -6.50 -10.86 -6.87
N TRP A 45 -7.46 -10.35 -6.17
CA TRP A 45 -8.76 -10.11 -6.76
C TRP A 45 -8.87 -8.76 -7.46
N CYS A 46 -7.86 -7.93 -7.34
CA CYS A 46 -7.91 -6.63 -8.00
C CYS A 46 -7.47 -6.79 -9.43
N LYS A 47 -8.22 -6.22 -10.35
CA LYS A 47 -7.91 -6.34 -11.77
C LYS A 47 -7.31 -5.12 -12.40
N ASN A 48 -6.96 -4.15 -11.60
CA ASN A 48 -6.37 -2.93 -12.14
C ASN A 48 -4.96 -3.21 -12.62
N ASN A 49 -4.58 -2.61 -13.74
CA ASN A 49 -3.23 -2.75 -14.24
C ASN A 49 -2.40 -1.61 -13.68
N ILE A 50 -1.16 -1.90 -13.40
CA ILE A 50 -0.22 -0.88 -12.96
C ILE A 50 1.02 -0.99 -13.83
N THR A 51 1.78 0.08 -13.89
CA THR A 51 3.00 0.08 -14.67
C THR A 51 4.17 0.38 -13.75
N VAL A 52 5.35 0.13 -14.23
CA VAL A 52 6.55 0.37 -13.45
C VAL A 52 6.70 1.86 -13.10
N PHE A 53 6.04 2.73 -13.82
CA PHE A 53 6.09 4.16 -13.54
C PHE A 53 4.93 4.63 -12.66
N ASP A 54 3.91 3.82 -12.56
CA ASP A 54 2.70 4.25 -11.89
C ASP A 54 2.13 3.16 -11.00
N PHE A 55 2.69 3.01 -9.85
CA PHE A 55 2.19 2.07 -8.87
C PHE A 55 2.53 2.58 -7.48
N HIS A 56 1.91 2.01 -6.48
CA HIS A 56 2.18 2.39 -5.11
C HIS A 56 2.93 1.26 -4.40
N VAL A 57 3.83 1.64 -3.54
CA VAL A 57 4.56 0.67 -2.73
C VAL A 57 3.74 0.53 -1.46
N GLY A 58 2.99 -0.55 -1.38
CA GLY A 58 2.12 -0.79 -0.23
C GLY A 58 2.82 -1.59 0.84
N HIS A 59 2.63 -1.22 2.07
CA HIS A 59 3.21 -1.95 3.20
C HIS A 59 2.24 -3.03 3.63
N ASN A 60 2.73 -4.21 3.87
CA ASN A 60 1.87 -5.27 4.38
C ASN A 60 1.47 -4.89 5.80
N ILE A 61 2.45 -4.59 6.64
CA ILE A 61 2.14 -4.09 7.96
C ILE A 61 2.32 -2.59 7.87
N PRO A 62 1.29 -1.79 8.15
CA PRO A 62 1.38 -0.35 8.01
C PRO A 62 2.49 0.26 8.85
N GLU A 63 3.10 1.30 8.34
CA GLU A 63 4.18 1.98 9.05
C GLU A 63 3.75 2.43 10.43
N CYS A 64 2.55 2.95 10.54
CA CYS A 64 2.07 3.46 11.82
C CYS A 64 1.86 2.34 12.84
N LYS A 65 1.89 1.11 12.39
CA LYS A 65 1.77 -0.03 13.28
C LYS A 65 3.06 -0.81 13.38
N GLY A 66 4.16 -0.15 13.08
CA GLY A 66 5.46 -0.78 13.23
C GLY A 66 6.00 -1.49 12.00
N GLY A 67 5.33 -1.37 10.88
CA GLY A 67 5.81 -2.02 9.66
C GLY A 67 7.08 -1.38 9.17
N LYS A 68 8.03 -2.17 8.75
CA LYS A 68 9.28 -1.65 8.26
C LYS A 68 9.29 -1.45 6.76
N LEU A 69 10.11 -0.51 6.34
CA LEU A 69 10.28 -0.26 4.92
C LEU A 69 11.36 -1.19 4.42
N CYS A 70 10.98 -2.40 4.11
CA CYS A 70 11.93 -3.38 3.60
C CYS A 70 11.21 -4.25 2.56
N LEU A 71 11.99 -4.93 1.77
CA LEU A 71 11.47 -5.67 0.63
C LEU A 71 10.42 -6.71 1.02
N GLU A 72 10.58 -7.33 2.16
CA GLU A 72 9.61 -8.33 2.59
C GLU A 72 8.27 -7.74 2.99
N ASN A 73 8.26 -6.48 3.34
CA ASN A 73 7.03 -5.85 3.82
C ASN A 73 6.35 -4.96 2.80
N VAL A 74 6.89 -4.84 1.60
CA VAL A 74 6.30 -3.96 0.60
C VAL A 74 5.91 -4.72 -0.64
N LYS A 75 4.82 -4.30 -1.26
CA LYS A 75 4.32 -4.94 -2.47
C LYS A 75 3.82 -3.86 -3.42
N PRO A 76 3.92 -4.10 -4.73
CA PRO A 76 3.44 -3.12 -5.70
C PRO A 76 1.94 -3.27 -5.91
N ILE A 77 1.20 -2.26 -5.53
CA ILE A 77 -0.25 -2.29 -5.62
C ILE A 77 -0.75 -1.04 -6.31
N CYS A 78 -2.00 -1.05 -6.70
CA CYS A 78 -2.56 0.12 -7.36
C CYS A 78 -2.99 1.15 -6.32
N SER A 79 -3.19 2.37 -6.75
CA SER A 79 -3.54 3.44 -5.83
C SER A 79 -4.88 3.18 -5.15
N ARG A 80 -5.81 2.55 -5.85
CA ARG A 80 -7.10 2.28 -5.24
C ARG A 80 -7.00 1.34 -4.07
N CYS A 81 -6.26 0.25 -4.23
CA CYS A 81 -6.07 -0.67 -3.13
C CYS A 81 -5.32 0.00 -2.00
N ASN A 82 -4.30 0.77 -2.33
CA ASN A 82 -3.50 1.42 -1.30
C ASN A 82 -4.34 2.38 -0.48
N HIS A 83 -5.16 3.18 -1.13
CA HIS A 83 -5.99 4.14 -0.43
C HIS A 83 -7.11 3.45 0.36
N SER A 84 -7.67 2.40 -0.20
CA SER A 84 -8.77 1.69 0.47
C SER A 84 -8.31 0.96 1.71
N MET A 85 -7.14 0.36 1.65
CA MET A 85 -6.62 -0.35 2.81
C MET A 85 -6.26 0.62 3.92
N GLY A 86 -5.69 1.74 3.56
CA GLY A 86 -5.23 2.70 4.54
C GLY A 86 -4.34 2.02 5.55
N SER A 87 -4.54 2.27 6.82
CA SER A 87 -3.79 1.59 7.84
C SER A 87 -4.66 0.57 8.56
N GLN A 88 -5.84 0.26 7.99
CA GLN A 88 -6.76 -0.65 8.63
C GLN A 88 -6.54 -2.09 8.29
N TYR A 89 -5.96 -2.36 7.14
CA TYR A 89 -5.75 -3.73 6.68
C TYR A 89 -4.30 -3.97 6.33
N THR A 90 -3.82 -5.16 6.60
CA THR A 90 -2.55 -5.60 6.03
C THR A 90 -2.88 -6.07 4.61
N ILE A 91 -1.87 -6.21 3.79
CA ILE A 91 -2.08 -6.70 2.43
C ILE A 91 -2.66 -8.12 2.48
N THR A 92 -2.17 -8.92 3.42
CA THR A 92 -2.67 -10.27 3.58
C THR A 92 -4.17 -10.26 3.90
N GLU A 93 -4.59 -9.39 4.81
CA GLU A 93 -6.00 -9.29 5.16
C GLU A 93 -6.82 -8.79 3.99
N TRP A 94 -6.29 -7.82 3.26
CA TRP A 94 -6.98 -7.23 2.14
C TRP A 94 -7.21 -8.26 1.04
N MET A 95 -6.19 -9.08 0.78
CA MET A 95 -6.31 -10.13 -0.22
C MET A 95 -7.32 -11.19 0.19
N ALA A 96 -7.45 -11.42 1.48
CA ALA A 96 -8.37 -12.44 1.95
C ALA A 96 -9.84 -12.02 1.83
N LEU A 97 -10.13 -10.75 1.61
CA LEU A 97 -11.50 -10.31 1.50
C LEU A 97 -12.20 -10.90 0.28
N ASP A 98 -11.48 -11.02 -0.82
CA ASP A 98 -12.04 -11.57 -2.04
C ASP A 98 -13.43 -11.04 -2.32
N ILE A 99 -13.53 -9.77 -2.60
CA ILE A 99 -14.81 -9.14 -2.82
C ILE A 99 -15.56 -9.63 -4.05
N ASN A 100 -14.90 -10.38 -4.89
CA ASN A 100 -15.56 -10.91 -6.08
C ASN A 100 -16.27 -12.22 -5.81
N GLN A 101 -16.10 -12.79 -4.64
CA GLN A 101 -16.71 -14.02 -4.33
C GLN A 101 -18.06 -13.83 -3.71
N LYS A 102 -19.06 -14.60 -4.16
CA LYS A 102 -20.37 -14.50 -3.63
C LYS A 102 -20.43 -15.14 -2.31
N GLN A 103 -20.85 -14.43 -1.32
CA GLN A 103 -20.94 -14.98 0.01
C GLN A 103 -22.36 -15.24 0.36
N PRO A 104 -22.69 -16.39 0.79
CA PRO A 104 -24.04 -16.71 1.16
C PRO A 104 -24.42 -15.80 2.32
N GLY A 105 -25.53 -15.19 2.24
CA GLY A 105 -25.98 -14.37 3.30
C GLY A 105 -25.37 -13.00 3.35
N CYS A 106 -24.53 -12.74 2.45
CA CYS A 106 -23.90 -11.47 2.45
C CYS A 106 -24.82 -10.54 1.80
N CYS A 107 -25.18 -9.61 2.41
CA CYS A 107 -26.03 -8.79 1.76
C CYS A 107 -25.35 -7.70 1.38
N ILE A 108 -25.36 -7.56 0.89
CA ILE A 108 -24.75 -6.87 0.60
C ILE A 108 -24.82 -5.77 0.74
N ILE A 109 -25.18 -5.55 1.19
CA ILE A 109 -25.12 -4.82 1.41
C ILE A 109 -24.79 -4.43 1.71
N CYS A 110 -24.81 -4.60 1.68
CA CYS A 110 -24.46 -4.41 2.08
C CYS A 110 -24.16 -3.89 1.99
#